data_a8de7c4b1dd3bf94353ee985938561be
#
_entry.id   a8de7c4b1dd3bf94353ee985938561be
#
_cell.length_a   1.000
_cell.length_b   1.000
_cell.length_c   1.000
_cell.angle_alpha   90.00
_cell.angle_beta   90.00
_cell.angle_gamma   90.00
#
_symmetry.space_group_name_H-M   'P 1'
#
loop_
_entity.id
_entity.type
_entity.pdbx_description
1 polymer ?
#
loop_
_entity_poly.entity_id
_entity_poly.type
_entity_poly.pdbx_seq_one_letter_code
_entity_poly.pdbx_strand_id
1 'polypeptide(L)'
;TYDGIREVSMDALMLENMEITFVVAEKQICAILLTEPAKIENIRVLLLDNDNMFRSDVSLVSDVPVHLYYGETETVLEAGSVITASCYANILTTSSVSLVAEDGTSPFYFTDNQGNRISPAYAGSMELRMYPEGYTVVNVVDLESYVKGVIPSEVPSSYGMEALKAQAVCARSYAYIQMMHNKYEAYGAHVDDSVNFQVYNKQNQTPETVAAVDETKGQVLSYKGDIIETYYYSTSYGHTGDYEAWNLDKDAYGYLQGVWVRSEENPIDLSDEKSFLDYISNVDSACYESDLKYFRWNTVLDFQGKDETLLHTIADRKEHQPEAISYYKDASKTETTDSCSNFGSLQAINVVKRNQSGVILELELEFQNGAVSVQSEYNMRAILGCGITNINLLDGSSVEMSILPSAYISIQAKGDGTYAVLGGGYGHGIGMSQNGAQKLCGQGFDYKRILNYFYQDTELTELYQPQNTTKEEGGA
;
A
#
# COMPACT_ATOMS: atom_id res chain seq x y z
N THR A 1 -7.00 -19.02 -21.42
CA THR A 1 -6.36 -17.72 -21.70
C THR A 1 -5.53 -17.84 -22.97
N TYR A 2 -5.21 -16.75 -23.64
CA TYR A 2 -4.26 -16.72 -24.77
C TYR A 2 -2.85 -17.19 -24.34
N ASP A 3 -2.52 -17.16 -23.03
CA ASP A 3 -1.28 -17.67 -22.42
C ASP A 3 -1.40 -19.11 -21.90
N GLY A 4 -2.52 -19.80 -22.13
CA GLY A 4 -2.79 -21.15 -21.66
C GLY A 4 -3.97 -21.25 -20.69
N ILE A 5 -4.15 -22.44 -20.11
CA ILE A 5 -5.22 -22.71 -19.15
C ILE A 5 -4.69 -22.40 -17.75
N ARG A 6 -5.35 -21.47 -17.05
CA ARG A 6 -5.07 -21.16 -15.63
C ARG A 6 -6.35 -21.34 -14.82
N GLU A 7 -6.21 -21.84 -13.61
CA GLU A 7 -7.24 -21.82 -12.60
C GLU A 7 -7.16 -20.45 -11.88
N VAL A 8 -8.22 -19.67 -11.95
CA VAL A 8 -8.27 -18.33 -11.34
C VAL A 8 -9.54 -18.22 -10.50
N SER A 9 -9.52 -17.37 -9.47
CA SER A 9 -10.73 -17.02 -8.73
C SER A 9 -11.69 -16.20 -9.61
N MET A 10 -12.98 -16.22 -9.28
CA MET A 10 -13.96 -15.37 -9.98
C MET A 10 -13.63 -13.88 -9.84
N ASP A 11 -13.02 -13.49 -8.72
CA ASP A 11 -12.62 -12.11 -8.42
C ASP A 11 -11.50 -11.60 -9.34
N ALA A 12 -10.74 -12.51 -9.95
CA ALA A 12 -9.71 -12.17 -10.94
C ALA A 12 -10.27 -11.92 -12.35
N LEU A 13 -11.58 -12.06 -12.56
CA LEU A 13 -12.24 -11.87 -13.84
C LEU A 13 -12.87 -10.47 -13.91
N MET A 14 -12.10 -9.49 -14.41
CA MET A 14 -12.61 -8.14 -14.69
C MET A 14 -13.37 -8.14 -16.01
N LEU A 15 -14.65 -8.53 -15.98
CA LEU A 15 -15.48 -8.76 -17.16
C LEU A 15 -15.68 -7.49 -18.01
N GLU A 16 -15.61 -6.30 -17.42
CA GLU A 16 -15.84 -5.02 -18.11
C GLU A 16 -14.68 -4.61 -19.04
N ASN A 17 -13.47 -5.15 -18.82
CA ASN A 17 -12.26 -4.73 -19.54
C ASN A 17 -11.60 -5.86 -20.34
N MET A 18 -12.28 -7.00 -20.50
CA MET A 18 -11.74 -8.17 -21.19
C MET A 18 -12.63 -8.56 -22.36
N GLU A 19 -12.04 -8.85 -23.52
CA GLU A 19 -12.73 -9.60 -24.56
C GLU A 19 -12.82 -11.07 -24.13
N ILE A 20 -14.02 -11.49 -23.77
CA ILE A 20 -14.29 -12.83 -23.26
C ILE A 20 -15.27 -13.58 -24.14
N THR A 21 -15.04 -14.88 -24.26
CA THR A 21 -15.97 -15.81 -24.87
C THR A 21 -16.35 -16.87 -23.85
N PHE A 22 -17.65 -16.99 -23.56
CA PHE A 22 -18.17 -18.05 -22.69
C PHE A 22 -18.37 -19.33 -23.49
N VAL A 23 -17.78 -20.41 -23.01
CA VAL A 23 -18.10 -21.76 -23.51
C VAL A 23 -19.22 -22.32 -22.64
N VAL A 24 -20.39 -22.53 -23.23
CA VAL A 24 -21.60 -23.00 -22.52
C VAL A 24 -21.97 -24.38 -23.01
N ALA A 25 -22.11 -25.34 -22.10
CA ALA A 25 -22.69 -26.67 -22.37
C ALA A 25 -23.77 -26.97 -21.33
N GLU A 26 -24.88 -27.57 -21.75
CA GLU A 26 -26.00 -27.93 -20.87
C GLU A 26 -26.54 -26.76 -20.00
N LYS A 27 -26.52 -25.54 -20.54
CA LYS A 27 -26.89 -24.27 -19.86
C LYS A 27 -25.95 -23.88 -18.68
N GLN A 28 -24.75 -24.44 -18.62
CA GLN A 28 -23.74 -24.07 -17.64
C GLN A 28 -22.51 -23.51 -18.37
N ILE A 29 -21.85 -22.50 -17.75
CA ILE A 29 -20.58 -22.00 -18.23
C ILE A 29 -19.53 -23.02 -17.87
N CYS A 30 -18.90 -23.63 -18.88
CA CYS A 30 -17.88 -24.66 -18.73
C CYS A 30 -16.44 -24.10 -18.82
N ALA A 31 -16.29 -22.97 -19.51
CA ALA A 31 -15.01 -22.25 -19.60
C ALA A 31 -15.25 -20.79 -19.98
N ILE A 32 -14.31 -19.97 -19.61
CA ILE A 32 -14.19 -18.56 -20.01
C ILE A 32 -12.89 -18.44 -20.79
N LEU A 33 -12.98 -18.01 -22.05
CA LEU A 33 -11.82 -17.80 -22.91
C LEU A 33 -11.53 -16.29 -22.93
N LEU A 34 -10.34 -15.92 -22.50
CA LEU A 34 -9.81 -14.59 -22.66
C LEU A 34 -9.08 -14.53 -24.01
N THR A 35 -9.55 -13.72 -24.93
CA THR A 35 -8.99 -13.65 -26.30
C THR A 35 -7.94 -12.55 -26.44
N GLU A 36 -8.00 -11.53 -25.58
CA GLU A 36 -6.99 -10.47 -25.49
C GLU A 36 -6.68 -10.14 -24.02
N PRO A 37 -5.49 -9.59 -23.71
CA PRO A 37 -5.20 -9.06 -22.37
C PRO A 37 -6.19 -7.97 -22.01
N ALA A 38 -6.48 -7.83 -20.71
CA ALA A 38 -7.27 -6.72 -20.21
C ALA A 38 -6.59 -5.38 -20.56
N LYS A 39 -7.29 -4.53 -21.29
CA LYS A 39 -6.84 -3.15 -21.55
C LYS A 39 -7.36 -2.26 -20.44
N ILE A 40 -6.66 -2.22 -19.33
CA ILE A 40 -7.00 -1.32 -18.24
C ILE A 40 -6.25 -0.03 -18.47
N GLU A 41 -6.94 0.97 -19.00
CA GLU A 41 -6.37 2.28 -19.31
C GLU A 41 -6.46 3.24 -18.13
N ASN A 42 -7.51 3.12 -17.31
CA ASN A 42 -7.81 4.03 -16.21
C ASN A 42 -7.83 3.30 -14.87
N ILE A 43 -7.19 3.88 -13.90
CA ILE A 43 -7.36 3.50 -12.49
C ILE A 43 -8.58 4.24 -11.90
N ARG A 44 -9.30 3.57 -11.01
CA ARG A 44 -10.48 4.07 -10.32
C ARG A 44 -10.17 4.19 -8.84
N VAL A 45 -10.14 5.42 -8.34
CA VAL A 45 -9.68 5.76 -6.99
C VAL A 45 -10.85 6.21 -6.15
N LEU A 46 -11.18 5.48 -5.09
CA LEU A 46 -12.17 5.89 -4.10
C LEU A 46 -11.57 7.00 -3.23
N LEU A 47 -12.15 8.20 -3.28
CA LEU A 47 -11.64 9.36 -2.56
C LEU A 47 -12.26 9.43 -1.16
N LEU A 48 -11.44 9.18 -0.13
CA LEU A 48 -11.88 9.18 1.27
C LEU A 48 -12.04 10.61 1.84
N ASP A 49 -12.86 10.73 2.87
CA ASP A 49 -13.02 11.93 3.69
C ASP A 49 -12.56 11.67 5.12
N ASN A 50 -11.34 12.09 5.48
CA ASN A 50 -10.73 11.78 6.78
C ASN A 50 -10.85 10.30 7.14
N ASP A 51 -10.40 9.43 6.24
CA ASP A 51 -10.47 7.97 6.31
C ASP A 51 -11.90 7.37 6.23
N ASN A 52 -12.94 8.19 6.06
CA ASN A 52 -14.29 7.70 5.82
C ASN A 52 -14.58 7.55 4.33
N MET A 53 -15.12 6.41 3.96
CA MET A 53 -15.54 6.09 2.60
C MET A 53 -16.77 6.91 2.18
N PHE A 54 -17.69 7.15 3.11
CA PHE A 54 -18.96 7.79 2.85
C PHE A 54 -18.98 9.24 3.33
N ARG A 55 -19.52 10.11 2.49
CA ARG A 55 -19.73 11.55 2.77
C ARG A 55 -21.22 11.82 2.95
N SER A 56 -21.57 12.73 3.85
CA SER A 56 -22.97 13.17 4.01
C SER A 56 -23.48 13.93 2.78
N ASP A 57 -22.60 14.67 2.11
CA ASP A 57 -22.78 15.30 0.80
C ASP A 57 -21.42 15.63 0.20
N VAL A 58 -21.40 15.96 -1.09
CA VAL A 58 -20.19 16.34 -1.81
C VAL A 58 -20.48 17.34 -2.92
N SER A 59 -19.63 18.34 -3.05
CA SER A 59 -19.71 19.33 -4.12
C SER A 59 -18.41 19.40 -4.91
N LEU A 60 -18.54 19.39 -6.24
CA LEU A 60 -17.44 19.43 -7.20
C LEU A 60 -17.62 20.60 -8.17
N VAL A 61 -16.50 21.10 -8.71
CA VAL A 61 -16.47 22.14 -9.74
C VAL A 61 -15.35 21.88 -10.73
N SER A 62 -15.55 22.31 -11.99
CA SER A 62 -14.49 22.42 -13.01
C SER A 62 -14.54 23.80 -13.65
N ASP A 63 -13.40 24.27 -14.23
CA ASP A 63 -13.28 25.57 -14.88
C ASP A 63 -13.87 25.61 -16.31
N VAL A 64 -14.21 24.45 -16.84
CA VAL A 64 -14.85 24.28 -18.16
C VAL A 64 -16.25 23.68 -18.01
N PRO A 65 -17.07 23.68 -19.06
CA PRO A 65 -18.34 22.97 -19.04
C PRO A 65 -18.14 21.49 -18.69
N VAL A 66 -19.12 20.92 -17.98
CA VAL A 66 -19.09 19.54 -17.53
C VAL A 66 -20.24 18.76 -18.13
N HIS A 67 -19.93 17.67 -18.79
CA HIS A 67 -20.88 16.66 -19.24
C HIS A 67 -21.20 15.73 -18.07
N LEU A 68 -22.46 15.68 -17.69
CA LEU A 68 -23.00 14.82 -16.65
C LEU A 68 -23.78 13.69 -17.31
N TYR A 69 -23.32 12.45 -17.10
CA TYR A 69 -23.92 11.24 -17.67
C TYR A 69 -24.59 10.39 -16.59
N TYR A 70 -25.81 9.92 -16.88
CA TYR A 70 -26.49 8.90 -16.08
C TYR A 70 -27.36 8.04 -17.00
N GLY A 71 -27.09 6.72 -17.03
CA GLY A 71 -27.66 5.83 -18.05
C GLY A 71 -27.34 6.34 -19.48
N GLU A 72 -28.36 6.50 -20.31
CA GLU A 72 -28.25 7.04 -21.68
C GLU A 72 -28.45 8.57 -21.75
N THR A 73 -28.60 9.23 -20.59
CA THR A 73 -28.90 10.67 -20.54
C THR A 73 -27.61 11.47 -20.37
N GLU A 74 -27.49 12.54 -21.16
CA GLU A 74 -26.44 13.54 -21.04
C GLU A 74 -27.04 14.90 -20.71
N THR A 75 -26.40 15.61 -19.79
CA THR A 75 -26.69 17.01 -19.46
C THR A 75 -25.40 17.80 -19.39
N VAL A 76 -25.34 18.93 -20.06
CA VAL A 76 -24.16 19.82 -20.04
C VAL A 76 -24.40 20.93 -19.02
N LEU A 77 -23.46 21.10 -18.11
CA LEU A 77 -23.42 22.17 -17.10
C LEU A 77 -22.41 23.22 -17.54
N GLU A 78 -22.73 24.49 -17.31
CA GLU A 78 -21.81 25.59 -17.64
C GLU A 78 -20.54 25.56 -16.79
N ALA A 79 -19.45 26.12 -17.33
CA ALA A 79 -18.17 26.27 -16.62
C ALA A 79 -18.37 26.95 -15.25
N GLY A 80 -17.70 26.41 -14.22
CA GLY A 80 -17.78 26.92 -12.85
C GLY A 80 -19.08 26.58 -12.10
N SER A 81 -19.98 25.76 -12.70
CA SER A 81 -21.16 25.26 -11.99
C SER A 81 -20.75 24.34 -10.84
N VAL A 82 -21.30 24.60 -9.64
CA VAL A 82 -21.09 23.70 -8.49
C VAL A 82 -22.07 22.53 -8.61
N ILE A 83 -21.51 21.32 -8.62
CA ILE A 83 -22.23 20.07 -8.79
C ILE A 83 -22.28 19.38 -7.43
N THR A 84 -23.45 19.42 -6.78
CA THR A 84 -23.66 18.84 -5.45
C THR A 84 -24.41 17.51 -5.54
N ALA A 85 -23.88 16.44 -4.94
CA ALA A 85 -24.42 15.09 -5.07
C ALA A 85 -25.88 14.98 -4.62
N SER A 86 -26.27 15.63 -3.53
CA SER A 86 -27.66 15.62 -3.04
C SER A 86 -28.68 16.19 -4.04
N CYS A 87 -28.27 17.07 -4.96
CA CYS A 87 -29.12 17.57 -6.03
C CYS A 87 -29.52 16.47 -7.04
N TYR A 88 -28.76 15.40 -7.09
CA TYR A 88 -28.95 14.25 -7.99
C TYR A 88 -29.39 12.98 -7.24
N ALA A 89 -29.76 13.07 -5.97
CA ALA A 89 -30.11 11.93 -5.12
C ALA A 89 -31.11 10.98 -5.77
N ASN A 90 -32.15 11.50 -6.45
CA ASN A 90 -33.15 10.68 -7.13
C ASN A 90 -32.58 9.82 -8.27
N ILE A 91 -31.50 10.27 -8.91
CA ILE A 91 -30.81 9.55 -9.97
C ILE A 91 -29.83 8.55 -9.33
N LEU A 92 -29.10 8.99 -8.31
CA LEU A 92 -28.09 8.21 -7.61
C LEU A 92 -28.65 7.01 -6.84
N THR A 93 -29.97 6.96 -6.57
CA THR A 93 -30.63 5.77 -6.00
C THR A 93 -30.65 4.56 -6.92
N THR A 94 -30.52 4.75 -8.22
CA THR A 94 -30.65 3.70 -9.24
C THR A 94 -29.48 3.58 -10.18
N SER A 95 -28.57 4.56 -10.19
CA SER A 95 -27.45 4.64 -11.12
C SER A 95 -26.30 5.47 -10.52
N SER A 96 -25.12 5.33 -11.06
CA SER A 96 -24.03 6.31 -10.85
C SER A 96 -24.21 7.51 -11.77
N VAL A 97 -23.59 8.63 -11.39
CA VAL A 97 -23.47 9.84 -12.21
C VAL A 97 -21.99 10.05 -12.52
N SER A 98 -21.65 10.09 -13.80
CA SER A 98 -20.30 10.39 -14.27
C SER A 98 -20.18 11.85 -14.71
N LEU A 99 -19.12 12.51 -14.29
CA LEU A 99 -18.78 13.91 -14.58
C LEU A 99 -17.53 13.95 -15.44
N VAL A 100 -17.62 14.47 -16.64
CA VAL A 100 -16.51 14.56 -17.60
C VAL A 100 -16.34 16.02 -18.02
N ALA A 101 -15.14 16.57 -17.92
CA ALA A 101 -14.85 17.90 -18.42
C ALA A 101 -14.96 17.93 -19.95
N GLU A 102 -15.56 18.99 -20.54
CA GLU A 102 -15.83 19.10 -22.00
C GLU A 102 -14.57 18.93 -22.84
N ASP A 103 -13.42 19.41 -22.35
CA ASP A 103 -12.12 19.30 -23.05
C ASP A 103 -11.38 17.99 -22.74
N GLY A 104 -11.93 17.12 -21.89
CA GLY A 104 -11.35 15.84 -21.47
C GLY A 104 -10.09 15.96 -20.61
N THR A 105 -9.63 17.16 -20.28
CA THR A 105 -8.33 17.40 -19.61
C THR A 105 -8.39 18.31 -18.40
N SER A 106 -9.38 19.21 -18.33
CA SER A 106 -9.54 20.12 -17.19
C SER A 106 -9.89 19.37 -15.91
N PRO A 107 -9.27 19.75 -14.78
CA PRO A 107 -9.44 19.04 -13.53
C PRO A 107 -10.75 19.38 -12.82
N PHE A 108 -11.10 18.52 -11.87
CA PHE A 108 -12.14 18.74 -10.87
C PHE A 108 -11.54 19.16 -9.53
N TYR A 109 -12.31 19.91 -8.76
CA TYR A 109 -11.99 20.33 -7.40
C TYR A 109 -13.16 20.08 -6.47
N PHE A 110 -12.90 19.62 -5.25
CA PHE A 110 -13.91 19.69 -4.19
C PHE A 110 -14.12 21.15 -3.76
N THR A 111 -15.37 21.47 -3.41
CA THR A 111 -15.72 22.79 -2.90
C THR A 111 -16.41 22.70 -1.54
N ASP A 112 -16.29 23.79 -0.76
CA ASP A 112 -17.12 24.02 0.41
C ASP A 112 -18.55 24.48 0.00
N ASN A 113 -19.41 24.68 0.99
CA ASN A 113 -20.79 25.14 0.79
C ASN A 113 -20.88 26.58 0.21
N GLN A 114 -19.76 27.29 0.13
CA GLN A 114 -19.67 28.65 -0.44
C GLN A 114 -19.10 28.62 -1.87
N GLY A 115 -18.72 27.43 -2.38
CA GLY A 115 -18.12 27.24 -3.69
C GLY A 115 -16.60 27.49 -3.73
N ASN A 116 -15.94 27.66 -2.58
CA ASN A 116 -14.49 27.79 -2.54
C ASN A 116 -13.83 26.41 -2.70
N ARG A 117 -12.75 26.34 -3.47
CA ARG A 117 -11.99 25.10 -3.65
C ARG A 117 -11.26 24.71 -2.37
N ILE A 118 -11.44 23.45 -1.95
CA ILE A 118 -10.86 22.91 -0.71
C ILE A 118 -9.94 21.71 -0.96
N SER A 119 -9.66 21.37 -2.21
CA SER A 119 -8.79 20.25 -2.59
C SER A 119 -7.76 20.66 -3.63
N PRO A 120 -6.71 19.84 -3.84
CA PRO A 120 -5.91 19.85 -5.07
C PRO A 120 -6.76 19.59 -6.33
N ALA A 121 -6.14 19.75 -7.49
CA ALA A 121 -6.74 19.44 -8.78
C ALA A 121 -6.78 17.92 -9.02
N TYR A 122 -7.92 17.36 -9.38
CA TYR A 122 -8.07 15.96 -9.77
C TYR A 122 -8.21 15.87 -11.29
N ALA A 123 -7.23 15.24 -11.93
CA ALA A 123 -7.29 14.94 -13.37
C ALA A 123 -8.33 13.84 -13.67
N GLY A 124 -8.70 13.70 -14.96
CA GLY A 124 -9.66 12.68 -15.39
C GLY A 124 -11.11 13.04 -15.11
N SER A 125 -11.95 12.06 -14.85
CA SER A 125 -13.36 12.22 -14.59
C SER A 125 -13.72 11.84 -13.15
N MET A 126 -14.93 12.24 -12.71
CA MET A 126 -15.47 11.91 -11.40
C MET A 126 -16.73 11.08 -11.53
N GLU A 127 -16.89 10.11 -10.66
CA GLU A 127 -18.11 9.32 -10.56
C GLU A 127 -18.69 9.45 -9.15
N LEU A 128 -19.99 9.76 -9.08
CA LEU A 128 -20.75 9.86 -7.85
C LEU A 128 -21.65 8.64 -7.72
N ARG A 129 -21.73 8.05 -6.52
CA ARG A 129 -22.67 6.98 -6.18
C ARG A 129 -23.29 7.27 -4.81
N MET A 130 -24.47 6.72 -4.57
CA MET A 130 -25.17 6.82 -3.30
C MET A 130 -25.38 5.43 -2.70
N TYR A 131 -25.12 5.32 -1.42
CA TYR A 131 -25.33 4.14 -0.59
C TYR A 131 -26.17 4.51 0.63
N PRO A 132 -26.71 3.55 1.40
CA PRO A 132 -27.44 3.85 2.63
C PRO A 132 -26.67 4.71 3.63
N GLU A 133 -25.34 4.57 3.65
CA GLU A 133 -24.42 5.27 4.55
C GLU A 133 -24.04 6.67 4.06
N GLY A 134 -24.25 7.00 2.77
CA GLY A 134 -23.92 8.30 2.18
C GLY A 134 -23.41 8.23 0.74
N TYR A 135 -22.72 9.27 0.32
CA TYR A 135 -22.20 9.39 -1.04
C TYR A 135 -20.73 8.96 -1.10
N THR A 136 -20.35 8.28 -2.18
CA THR A 136 -18.96 8.00 -2.53
C THR A 136 -18.57 8.80 -3.76
N VAL A 137 -17.28 9.11 -3.85
CA VAL A 137 -16.67 9.76 -5.02
C VAL A 137 -15.54 8.88 -5.53
N VAL A 138 -15.59 8.52 -6.80
CA VAL A 138 -14.53 7.78 -7.48
C VAL A 138 -13.89 8.69 -8.53
N ASN A 139 -12.58 8.90 -8.45
CA ASN A 139 -11.82 9.56 -9.50
C ASN A 139 -11.38 8.50 -10.53
N VAL A 140 -11.75 8.68 -11.78
CA VAL A 140 -11.39 7.80 -12.89
C VAL A 140 -10.34 8.52 -13.72
N VAL A 141 -9.11 8.03 -13.69
CA VAL A 141 -7.94 8.73 -14.23
C VAL A 141 -6.98 7.76 -14.92
N ASP A 142 -6.30 8.19 -15.98
CA ASP A 142 -5.27 7.38 -16.61
C ASP A 142 -4.11 7.10 -15.64
N LEU A 143 -3.44 5.95 -15.84
CA LEU A 143 -2.42 5.47 -14.91
C LEU A 143 -1.25 6.46 -14.75
N GLU A 144 -0.83 7.15 -15.82
CA GLU A 144 0.27 8.11 -15.71
C GLU A 144 -0.11 9.37 -14.91
N SER A 145 -1.30 9.89 -15.13
CA SER A 145 -1.85 11.00 -14.34
C SER A 145 -2.06 10.62 -12.86
N TYR A 146 -2.48 9.38 -12.60
CA TYR A 146 -2.52 8.84 -11.24
C TYR A 146 -1.14 8.84 -10.58
N VAL A 147 -0.13 8.28 -11.25
CA VAL A 147 1.25 8.24 -10.73
C VAL A 147 1.80 9.66 -10.49
N LYS A 148 1.47 10.65 -11.35
CA LYS A 148 1.81 12.07 -11.10
C LYS A 148 1.19 12.64 -9.83
N GLY A 149 0.03 12.13 -9.41
CA GLY A 149 -0.61 12.48 -8.14
C GLY A 149 -0.03 11.73 -6.93
N VAL A 150 0.49 10.52 -7.14
CA VAL A 150 1.11 9.67 -6.10
C VAL A 150 2.50 10.20 -5.72
N ILE A 151 3.39 10.43 -6.68
CA ILE A 151 4.81 10.73 -6.41
C ILE A 151 4.99 11.89 -5.43
N PRO A 152 4.41 13.10 -5.63
CA PRO A 152 4.59 14.20 -4.70
C PRO A 152 3.95 13.95 -3.32
N SER A 153 2.99 13.02 -3.24
CA SER A 153 2.33 12.65 -1.99
C SER A 153 3.12 11.64 -1.18
N GLU A 154 3.98 10.86 -1.83
CA GLU A 154 4.81 9.81 -1.23
C GLU A 154 6.21 10.32 -0.88
N VAL A 155 6.84 11.09 -1.77
CA VAL A 155 8.23 11.52 -1.60
C VAL A 155 8.43 13.00 -1.96
N PRO A 156 9.27 13.74 -1.23
CA PRO A 156 9.64 15.11 -1.57
C PRO A 156 10.38 15.20 -2.92
N SER A 157 10.11 16.24 -3.70
CA SER A 157 10.82 16.51 -4.97
C SER A 157 12.35 16.64 -4.80
N SER A 158 12.82 16.95 -3.59
CA SER A 158 14.23 17.06 -3.23
C SER A 158 14.98 15.71 -3.18
N TYR A 159 14.30 14.57 -3.35
CA TYR A 159 14.96 13.23 -3.32
C TYR A 159 15.91 13.00 -4.50
N GLY A 160 15.82 13.82 -5.54
CA GLY A 160 16.65 13.73 -6.74
C GLY A 160 15.98 12.89 -7.84
N MET A 161 16.29 13.23 -9.09
CA MET A 161 15.59 12.71 -10.27
C MET A 161 15.58 11.18 -10.35
N GLU A 162 16.71 10.54 -10.07
CA GLU A 162 16.80 9.07 -10.19
C GLU A 162 16.01 8.34 -9.09
N ALA A 163 15.92 8.90 -7.89
CA ALA A 163 15.05 8.37 -6.84
C ALA A 163 13.56 8.57 -7.18
N LEU A 164 13.19 9.73 -7.74
CA LEU A 164 11.83 10.00 -8.19
C LEU A 164 11.42 9.06 -9.34
N LYS A 165 12.32 8.78 -10.28
CA LYS A 165 12.09 7.80 -11.36
C LYS A 165 11.89 6.38 -10.82
N ALA A 166 12.74 5.94 -9.88
CA ALA A 166 12.59 4.64 -9.23
C ALA A 166 11.22 4.54 -8.52
N GLN A 167 10.84 5.60 -7.78
CA GLN A 167 9.53 5.67 -7.14
C GLN A 167 8.38 5.62 -8.17
N ALA A 168 8.51 6.29 -9.33
CA ALA A 168 7.49 6.29 -10.38
C ALA A 168 7.29 4.89 -10.97
N VAL A 169 8.37 4.16 -11.24
CA VAL A 169 8.29 2.76 -11.71
C VAL A 169 7.63 1.87 -10.66
N CYS A 170 8.02 2.00 -9.39
CA CYS A 170 7.38 1.26 -8.30
C CYS A 170 5.89 1.59 -8.19
N ALA A 171 5.54 2.87 -8.12
CA ALA A 171 4.14 3.29 -7.97
C ALA A 171 3.27 2.78 -9.13
N ARG A 172 3.79 2.81 -10.36
CA ARG A 172 3.10 2.31 -11.55
C ARG A 172 2.91 0.80 -11.54
N SER A 173 3.95 0.04 -11.19
CA SER A 173 3.88 -1.43 -11.12
C SER A 173 2.87 -1.86 -10.05
N TYR A 174 2.94 -1.27 -8.87
CA TYR A 174 2.00 -1.52 -7.78
C TYR A 174 0.56 -1.19 -8.19
N ALA A 175 0.32 0.03 -8.70
CA ALA A 175 -1.01 0.46 -9.11
C ALA A 175 -1.60 -0.45 -10.19
N TYR A 176 -0.80 -0.87 -11.17
CA TYR A 176 -1.24 -1.78 -12.23
C TYR A 176 -1.74 -3.11 -11.65
N ILE A 177 -1.03 -3.71 -10.69
CA ILE A 177 -1.47 -4.95 -10.03
C ILE A 177 -2.73 -4.72 -9.19
N GLN A 178 -2.82 -3.59 -8.48
CA GLN A 178 -4.03 -3.28 -7.68
C GLN A 178 -5.28 -3.08 -8.57
N MET A 179 -5.13 -2.56 -9.78
CA MET A 179 -6.21 -2.52 -10.77
C MET A 179 -6.71 -3.92 -11.12
N MET A 180 -5.82 -4.93 -11.15
CA MET A 180 -6.20 -6.33 -11.40
C MET A 180 -6.88 -6.99 -10.19
N HIS A 181 -6.52 -6.60 -8.96
CA HIS A 181 -7.12 -7.13 -7.73
C HIS A 181 -8.51 -6.58 -7.45
N ASN A 182 -8.83 -5.36 -7.93
CA ASN A 182 -10.13 -4.71 -7.87
C ASN A 182 -10.82 -4.78 -6.48
N LYS A 183 -10.08 -4.49 -5.43
CA LYS A 183 -10.50 -4.70 -4.03
C LYS A 183 -11.79 -3.94 -3.64
N TYR A 184 -12.04 -2.79 -4.27
CA TYR A 184 -13.23 -1.96 -4.04
C TYR A 184 -14.29 -2.08 -5.14
N GLU A 185 -14.41 -3.24 -5.80
CA GLU A 185 -15.39 -3.49 -6.87
C GLU A 185 -16.82 -3.10 -6.47
N ALA A 186 -17.25 -3.44 -5.25
CA ALA A 186 -18.57 -3.10 -4.72
C ALA A 186 -18.86 -1.58 -4.73
N TYR A 187 -17.81 -0.75 -4.73
CA TYR A 187 -17.89 0.71 -4.77
C TYR A 187 -17.51 1.28 -6.15
N GLY A 188 -17.23 0.41 -7.11
CA GLY A 188 -16.79 0.79 -8.46
C GLY A 188 -15.39 1.38 -8.48
N ALA A 189 -14.50 0.98 -7.58
CA ALA A 189 -13.14 1.46 -7.48
C ALA A 189 -12.12 0.31 -7.34
N HIS A 190 -10.89 0.54 -7.77
CA HIS A 190 -9.78 -0.39 -7.63
C HIS A 190 -9.06 -0.23 -6.28
N VAL A 191 -8.81 1.02 -5.90
CA VAL A 191 -8.02 1.44 -4.73
C VAL A 191 -8.69 2.61 -4.01
N ASP A 192 -8.24 2.92 -2.79
CA ASP A 192 -8.51 4.20 -2.14
C ASP A 192 -7.29 5.15 -2.23
N ASP A 193 -7.44 6.39 -1.75
CA ASP A 193 -6.42 7.44 -1.80
C ASP A 193 -5.55 7.54 -0.53
N SER A 194 -5.54 6.50 0.31
CA SER A 194 -4.88 6.47 1.61
C SER A 194 -3.66 5.55 1.64
N VAL A 195 -3.03 5.46 2.82
CA VAL A 195 -1.92 4.54 3.12
C VAL A 195 -2.28 3.05 3.03
N ASN A 196 -3.55 2.69 2.85
CA ASN A 196 -3.96 1.31 2.58
C ASN A 196 -3.45 0.80 1.23
N PHE A 197 -3.22 1.75 0.29
CA PHE A 197 -2.65 1.51 -1.03
C PHE A 197 -1.49 2.46 -1.29
N GLN A 198 -1.75 3.61 -1.88
CA GLN A 198 -0.77 4.67 -2.16
C GLN A 198 -1.39 6.03 -1.85
N VAL A 199 -0.66 6.86 -1.14
CA VAL A 199 -1.15 8.22 -0.86
C VAL A 199 -1.29 8.99 -2.18
N TYR A 200 -2.52 9.37 -2.52
CA TYR A 200 -2.85 9.96 -3.82
C TYR A 200 -3.33 11.40 -3.65
N ASN A 201 -2.73 12.30 -4.44
CA ASN A 201 -3.15 13.69 -4.64
C ASN A 201 -3.28 14.53 -3.34
N LYS A 202 -2.44 14.24 -2.33
CA LYS A 202 -2.37 15.03 -1.08
C LYS A 202 -1.38 16.19 -1.16
N GLN A 203 -0.51 16.22 -2.17
CA GLN A 203 0.48 17.27 -2.43
C GLN A 203 0.42 17.73 -3.89
N ASN A 204 0.78 18.98 -4.13
CA ASN A 204 0.85 19.53 -5.47
C ASN A 204 2.01 18.91 -6.27
N GLN A 205 1.76 18.64 -7.55
CA GLN A 205 2.79 18.22 -8.49
C GLN A 205 3.85 19.31 -8.67
N THR A 206 5.10 18.90 -8.85
CA THR A 206 6.21 19.79 -9.20
C THR A 206 6.77 19.41 -10.58
N PRO A 207 7.51 20.31 -11.27
CA PRO A 207 8.14 19.98 -12.55
C PRO A 207 9.00 18.72 -12.47
N GLU A 208 9.72 18.51 -11.36
CA GLU A 208 10.60 17.37 -11.15
C GLU A 208 9.82 16.06 -10.99
N THR A 209 8.72 16.06 -10.22
CA THR A 209 7.89 14.86 -10.04
C THR A 209 7.17 14.49 -11.34
N VAL A 210 6.68 15.48 -12.09
CA VAL A 210 6.07 15.26 -13.41
C VAL A 210 7.10 14.71 -14.41
N ALA A 211 8.30 15.31 -14.49
CA ALA A 211 9.37 14.84 -15.37
C ALA A 211 9.79 13.40 -15.06
N ALA A 212 9.90 13.02 -13.79
CA ALA A 212 10.24 11.65 -13.40
C ALA A 212 9.22 10.62 -13.91
N VAL A 213 7.93 10.93 -13.85
CA VAL A 213 6.86 10.06 -14.38
C VAL A 213 6.91 10.01 -15.91
N ASP A 214 7.04 11.16 -16.57
CA ASP A 214 7.08 11.25 -18.05
C ASP A 214 8.31 10.53 -18.63
N GLU A 215 9.48 10.63 -18.01
CA GLU A 215 10.71 9.97 -18.45
C GLU A 215 10.74 8.45 -18.19
N THR A 216 9.82 7.95 -17.35
CA THR A 216 9.64 6.51 -17.06
C THR A 216 8.29 6.00 -17.52
N LYS A 217 7.60 6.74 -18.41
CA LYS A 217 6.25 6.42 -18.85
C LYS A 217 6.14 4.98 -19.33
N GLY A 218 5.15 4.25 -18.82
CA GLY A 218 4.89 2.85 -19.18
C GLY A 218 5.84 1.83 -18.56
N GLN A 219 6.94 2.25 -17.91
CA GLN A 219 7.89 1.32 -17.33
C GLN A 219 7.40 0.73 -16.01
N VAL A 220 7.45 -0.59 -15.92
CA VAL A 220 7.09 -1.39 -14.75
C VAL A 220 8.14 -2.45 -14.49
N LEU A 221 8.16 -3.04 -13.30
CA LEU A 221 8.99 -4.21 -12.99
C LEU A 221 8.23 -5.51 -13.24
N SER A 222 8.94 -6.49 -13.78
CA SER A 222 8.47 -7.86 -13.93
C SER A 222 9.44 -8.85 -13.28
N TYR A 223 8.91 -9.99 -12.84
CA TYR A 223 9.65 -11.13 -12.31
C TYR A 223 9.12 -12.41 -12.95
N LYS A 224 10.01 -13.22 -13.52
CA LYS A 224 9.64 -14.43 -14.26
C LYS A 224 8.62 -14.19 -15.39
N GLY A 225 8.58 -12.99 -15.95
CA GLY A 225 7.69 -12.61 -17.04
C GLY A 225 6.35 -11.99 -16.62
N ASP A 226 6.00 -12.01 -15.35
CA ASP A 226 4.79 -11.38 -14.80
C ASP A 226 5.13 -10.02 -14.18
N ILE A 227 4.24 -9.03 -14.35
CA ILE A 227 4.37 -7.73 -13.66
C ILE A 227 4.16 -7.96 -12.16
N ILE A 228 4.92 -7.24 -11.32
CA ILE A 228 4.99 -7.51 -9.88
C ILE A 228 4.50 -6.36 -9.02
N GLU A 229 4.07 -6.69 -7.80
CA GLU A 229 3.82 -5.72 -6.74
C GLU A 229 5.14 -5.20 -6.17
N THR A 230 5.38 -3.92 -6.35
CA THR A 230 6.60 -3.24 -5.90
C THR A 230 6.32 -2.45 -4.64
N TYR A 231 6.40 -3.09 -3.50
CA TYR A 231 6.20 -2.47 -2.18
C TYR A 231 7.34 -1.50 -1.85
N TYR A 232 7.04 -0.40 -1.18
CA TYR A 232 8.02 0.57 -0.72
C TYR A 232 7.61 1.17 0.63
N TYR A 233 8.57 1.70 1.36
CA TYR A 233 8.38 2.25 2.70
C TYR A 233 9.40 3.34 2.97
N SER A 234 9.20 4.10 4.06
CA SER A 234 9.96 5.33 4.32
C SER A 234 11.45 5.10 4.58
N THR A 235 11.81 4.36 5.66
CA THR A 235 13.19 4.31 6.19
C THR A 235 13.55 2.91 6.63
N SER A 236 14.70 2.38 6.18
CA SER A 236 15.21 1.10 6.67
C SER A 236 15.90 1.24 8.02
N TYR A 237 16.03 0.13 8.72
CA TYR A 237 16.88 0.04 9.92
C TYR A 237 18.34 -0.31 9.59
N GLY A 238 18.69 -0.28 8.29
CA GLY A 238 19.99 -0.67 7.72
C GLY A 238 19.93 -1.95 6.91
N HIS A 239 18.79 -2.65 6.96
CA HIS A 239 18.47 -3.83 6.16
C HIS A 239 16.99 -3.76 5.74
N THR A 240 16.60 -4.37 4.62
CA THR A 240 15.20 -4.54 4.26
C THR A 240 14.69 -5.89 4.73
N GLY A 241 13.39 -6.03 4.93
CA GLY A 241 12.75 -7.33 5.10
C GLY A 241 12.63 -8.08 3.78
N ASP A 242 12.10 -9.27 3.88
CA ASP A 242 11.88 -10.16 2.74
C ASP A 242 10.43 -10.68 2.71
N TYR A 243 10.11 -11.51 1.69
CA TYR A 243 8.79 -12.09 1.48
C TYR A 243 8.25 -12.88 2.68
N GLU A 244 9.13 -13.44 3.55
CA GLU A 244 8.69 -14.20 4.73
C GLU A 244 7.94 -13.34 5.76
N ALA A 245 8.17 -12.01 5.78
CA ALA A 245 7.50 -11.09 6.70
C ALA A 245 5.96 -11.13 6.61
N TRP A 246 5.44 -11.46 5.45
CA TRP A 246 4.02 -11.59 5.17
C TRP A 246 3.61 -13.02 4.79
N ASN A 247 4.50 -13.99 5.03
CA ASN A 247 4.29 -15.40 4.69
C ASN A 247 3.94 -15.60 3.20
N LEU A 248 4.57 -14.80 2.31
CA LEU A 248 4.34 -14.87 0.88
C LEU A 248 5.07 -16.07 0.26
N ASP A 249 4.52 -16.56 -0.85
CA ASP A 249 5.13 -17.66 -1.61
C ASP A 249 6.44 -17.23 -2.26
N LYS A 250 7.50 -17.97 -2.02
CA LYS A 250 8.84 -17.70 -2.56
C LYS A 250 8.89 -17.72 -4.09
N ASP A 251 8.13 -18.59 -4.73
CA ASP A 251 8.17 -18.71 -6.19
C ASP A 251 7.55 -17.50 -6.87
N ALA A 252 6.53 -16.91 -6.26
CA ALA A 252 5.88 -15.68 -6.75
C ALA A 252 6.61 -14.40 -6.29
N TYR A 253 7.08 -14.35 -5.04
CA TYR A 253 7.61 -13.14 -4.40
C TYR A 253 9.11 -13.20 -4.11
N GLY A 254 9.84 -14.13 -4.73
CA GLY A 254 11.29 -14.30 -4.50
C GLY A 254 12.15 -13.09 -4.88
N TYR A 255 11.61 -12.10 -5.55
CA TYR A 255 12.24 -10.80 -5.83
C TYR A 255 12.28 -9.88 -4.60
N LEU A 256 11.46 -10.12 -3.58
CA LEU A 256 11.47 -9.41 -2.29
C LEU A 256 12.49 -10.07 -1.36
N GLN A 257 13.75 -9.94 -1.67
CA GLN A 257 14.83 -10.42 -0.82
C GLN A 257 15.27 -9.34 0.15
N GLY A 258 15.65 -9.73 1.35
CA GLY A 258 16.26 -8.82 2.30
C GLY A 258 17.65 -8.36 1.84
N VAL A 259 17.87 -7.06 1.79
CA VAL A 259 19.15 -6.47 1.36
C VAL A 259 19.68 -5.49 2.40
N TRP A 260 21.00 -5.47 2.58
CA TRP A 260 21.67 -4.47 3.37
C TRP A 260 21.67 -3.12 2.66
N VAL A 261 21.19 -2.06 3.32
CA VAL A 261 21.16 -0.69 2.79
C VAL A 261 22.41 0.06 3.26
N ARG A 262 23.58 -0.38 2.76
CA ARG A 262 24.90 0.08 3.22
C ARG A 262 25.98 0.03 2.13
N SER A 263 27.10 0.69 2.39
CA SER A 263 28.23 0.81 1.45
C SER A 263 29.10 -0.45 1.34
N GLU A 264 29.08 -1.32 2.32
CA GLU A 264 29.92 -2.51 2.39
C GLU A 264 29.10 -3.74 2.76
N GLU A 265 29.42 -4.88 2.19
CA GLU A 265 28.85 -6.15 2.62
C GLU A 265 29.37 -6.49 4.04
N ASN A 266 28.45 -6.84 4.92
CA ASN A 266 28.79 -7.38 6.24
C ASN A 266 27.70 -8.38 6.62
N PRO A 267 27.96 -9.69 6.48
CA PRO A 267 26.98 -10.72 6.74
C PRO A 267 26.82 -10.94 8.25
N ILE A 268 26.08 -10.04 8.93
CA ILE A 268 25.60 -10.32 10.27
C ILE A 268 24.35 -11.17 10.12
N ASP A 269 24.30 -12.31 10.78
CA ASP A 269 23.08 -13.11 10.91
C ASP A 269 22.17 -12.44 11.96
N LEU A 270 21.10 -11.83 11.48
CA LEU A 270 20.11 -11.13 12.32
C LEU A 270 18.98 -12.04 12.83
N SER A 271 19.05 -13.36 12.56
CA SER A 271 18.08 -14.32 13.08
C SER A 271 18.28 -14.67 14.56
N ASP A 272 19.49 -14.45 15.09
CA ASP A 272 19.80 -14.62 16.50
C ASP A 272 19.45 -13.35 17.29
N GLU A 273 18.63 -13.48 18.35
CA GLU A 273 18.15 -12.35 19.14
C GLU A 273 19.27 -11.52 19.77
N LYS A 274 20.38 -12.16 20.15
CA LYS A 274 21.53 -11.44 20.70
C LYS A 274 22.23 -10.63 19.62
N SER A 275 22.47 -11.22 18.46
CA SER A 275 23.09 -10.54 17.31
C SER A 275 22.20 -9.39 16.83
N PHE A 276 20.87 -9.58 16.81
CA PHE A 276 19.92 -8.53 16.49
C PHE A 276 19.95 -7.40 17.52
N LEU A 277 19.92 -7.72 18.82
CA LEU A 277 20.03 -6.74 19.90
C LEU A 277 21.33 -5.94 19.81
N ASP A 278 22.46 -6.61 19.62
CA ASP A 278 23.77 -5.95 19.46
C ASP A 278 23.77 -5.00 18.26
N TYR A 279 23.17 -5.38 17.13
CA TYR A 279 23.05 -4.55 15.95
C TYR A 279 22.10 -3.35 16.16
N ILE A 280 20.88 -3.60 16.66
CA ILE A 280 19.86 -2.53 16.79
C ILE A 280 20.21 -1.51 17.88
N SER A 281 21.03 -1.90 18.86
CA SER A 281 21.50 -1.02 19.94
C SER A 281 22.53 0.02 19.48
N ASN A 282 23.08 -0.15 18.27
CA ASN A 282 24.14 0.69 17.76
C ASN A 282 23.73 1.35 16.44
N VAL A 283 24.35 2.50 16.15
CA VAL A 283 24.24 3.15 14.84
C VAL A 283 25.40 2.68 13.97
N ASP A 284 25.08 1.91 12.93
CA ASP A 284 26.08 1.49 11.94
C ASP A 284 26.24 2.60 10.89
N SER A 285 27.35 3.33 10.97
CA SER A 285 27.66 4.46 10.08
C SER A 285 27.93 4.05 8.62
N ALA A 286 28.11 2.77 8.32
CA ALA A 286 28.22 2.26 6.96
C ALA A 286 26.85 2.18 6.26
N CYS A 287 25.74 2.20 7.03
CA CYS A 287 24.40 2.25 6.47
C CYS A 287 24.10 3.64 5.91
N TYR A 288 23.51 3.68 4.70
CA TYR A 288 23.23 4.93 4.00
C TYR A 288 22.24 5.84 4.74
N GLU A 289 21.33 5.25 5.51
CA GLU A 289 20.26 5.96 6.23
C GLU A 289 20.59 6.25 7.70
N SER A 290 21.85 5.98 8.13
CA SER A 290 22.28 6.05 9.54
C SER A 290 22.15 7.44 10.20
N ASP A 291 22.01 8.50 9.42
CA ASP A 291 21.81 9.88 9.86
C ASP A 291 20.31 10.28 9.99
N LEU A 292 19.38 9.39 9.63
CA LEU A 292 17.97 9.69 9.64
C LEU A 292 17.33 9.41 10.99
N LYS A 293 16.39 10.25 11.40
CA LYS A 293 15.77 10.20 12.73
C LYS A 293 15.09 8.87 13.07
N TYR A 294 14.49 8.19 12.09
CA TYR A 294 13.84 6.89 12.27
C TYR A 294 14.80 5.70 12.10
N PHE A 295 16.07 5.92 11.76
CA PHE A 295 17.04 4.83 11.61
C PHE A 295 17.18 4.01 12.90
N ARG A 296 17.10 4.70 14.06
CA ARG A 296 17.00 4.09 15.40
C ARG A 296 15.97 4.84 16.22
N TRP A 297 15.24 4.11 17.00
CA TRP A 297 14.27 4.66 17.94
C TRP A 297 14.09 3.74 19.15
N ASN A 298 13.57 4.26 20.22
CA ASN A 298 13.24 3.48 21.40
C ASN A 298 11.94 3.92 22.04
N THR A 299 11.34 2.99 22.79
CA THR A 299 10.15 3.26 23.61
C THR A 299 10.11 2.36 24.82
N VAL A 300 9.22 2.66 25.73
CA VAL A 300 8.78 1.76 26.80
C VAL A 300 7.34 1.37 26.50
N LEU A 301 7.06 0.08 26.53
CA LEU A 301 5.69 -0.42 26.50
C LEU A 301 5.23 -0.64 27.93
N ASP A 302 4.09 -0.04 28.26
CA ASP A 302 3.40 -0.17 29.54
C ASP A 302 1.96 -0.62 29.31
N PHE A 303 1.64 -1.84 29.73
CA PHE A 303 0.32 -2.44 29.60
C PHE A 303 -0.47 -2.43 30.93
N GLN A 304 0.04 -1.80 31.99
CA GLN A 304 -0.66 -1.75 33.26
C GLN A 304 -2.02 -1.06 33.13
N GLY A 305 -3.08 -1.77 33.52
CA GLY A 305 -4.46 -1.28 33.37
C GLY A 305 -4.98 -1.19 31.94
N LYS A 306 -4.27 -1.77 30.97
CA LYS A 306 -4.65 -1.79 29.53
C LYS A 306 -5.03 -3.19 29.03
N ASP A 307 -5.23 -4.17 29.90
CA ASP A 307 -5.51 -5.56 29.52
C ASP A 307 -6.71 -5.67 28.58
N GLU A 308 -7.82 -4.98 28.87
CA GLU A 308 -9.01 -4.98 28.01
C GLU A 308 -8.73 -4.38 26.62
N THR A 309 -8.01 -3.26 26.57
CA THR A 309 -7.63 -2.61 25.31
C THR A 309 -6.73 -3.52 24.47
N LEU A 310 -5.76 -4.16 25.11
CA LEU A 310 -4.84 -5.09 24.43
C LEU A 310 -5.60 -6.29 23.86
N LEU A 311 -6.44 -6.95 24.67
CA LEU A 311 -7.22 -8.12 24.24
C LEU A 311 -8.23 -7.76 23.15
N HIS A 312 -8.85 -6.57 23.22
CA HIS A 312 -9.74 -6.06 22.18
C HIS A 312 -8.97 -5.83 20.86
N THR A 313 -7.80 -5.19 20.92
CA THR A 313 -6.97 -4.97 19.73
C THR A 313 -6.52 -6.29 19.10
N ILE A 314 -6.14 -7.28 19.92
CA ILE A 314 -5.80 -8.62 19.44
C ILE A 314 -7.00 -9.27 18.74
N ALA A 315 -8.20 -9.17 19.30
CA ALA A 315 -9.41 -9.73 18.71
C ALA A 315 -9.77 -9.03 17.38
N ASP A 316 -9.72 -7.71 17.34
CA ASP A 316 -9.93 -6.91 16.13
C ASP A 316 -8.94 -7.30 15.03
N ARG A 317 -7.65 -7.41 15.36
CA ARG A 317 -6.64 -7.84 14.39
C ARG A 317 -6.86 -9.27 13.87
N LYS A 318 -7.32 -10.17 14.73
CA LYS A 318 -7.67 -11.53 14.32
C LYS A 318 -8.89 -11.56 13.40
N GLU A 319 -9.88 -10.69 13.59
CA GLU A 319 -11.02 -10.58 12.69
C GLU A 319 -10.57 -10.14 11.27
N HIS A 320 -9.60 -9.21 11.19
CA HIS A 320 -9.07 -8.72 9.92
C HIS A 320 -8.10 -9.70 9.23
N GLN A 321 -7.31 -10.47 10.01
CA GLN A 321 -6.33 -11.45 9.52
C GLN A 321 -6.39 -12.74 10.35
N PRO A 322 -7.41 -13.59 10.15
CA PRO A 322 -7.65 -14.77 10.99
C PRO A 322 -6.49 -15.77 11.04
N GLU A 323 -5.75 -15.91 9.93
CA GLU A 323 -4.62 -16.84 9.79
C GLU A 323 -3.35 -16.34 10.49
N ALA A 324 -3.20 -15.04 10.68
CA ALA A 324 -1.99 -14.44 11.26
C ALA A 324 -1.98 -14.42 12.81
N ILE A 325 -3.10 -14.72 13.47
CA ILE A 325 -3.21 -14.69 14.91
C ILE A 325 -3.85 -15.99 15.42
N SER A 326 -3.21 -16.63 16.39
CA SER A 326 -3.71 -17.87 16.99
C SER A 326 -3.80 -17.74 18.52
N TYR A 327 -4.88 -18.28 19.09
CA TYR A 327 -5.11 -18.30 20.53
C TYR A 327 -4.89 -19.70 21.09
N TYR A 328 -4.25 -19.78 22.24
CA TYR A 328 -3.94 -21.02 22.94
C TYR A 328 -4.40 -20.94 24.41
N LYS A 329 -4.80 -22.08 24.98
CA LYS A 329 -5.25 -22.16 26.37
C LYS A 329 -4.14 -21.88 27.40
N ASP A 330 -2.90 -22.06 26.99
CA ASP A 330 -1.71 -21.81 27.78
C ASP A 330 -0.46 -21.60 26.91
N ALA A 331 0.64 -21.22 27.50
CA ALA A 331 1.91 -20.97 26.83
C ALA A 331 2.56 -22.24 26.23
N SER A 332 2.08 -23.46 26.55
CA SER A 332 2.58 -24.68 25.92
C SER A 332 2.10 -24.87 24.48
N LYS A 333 1.09 -24.08 24.06
CA LYS A 333 0.47 -24.08 22.73
C LYS A 333 -0.04 -25.44 22.26
N THR A 334 -0.41 -26.31 23.21
CA THR A 334 -0.90 -27.66 22.89
C THR A 334 -2.37 -27.70 22.49
N GLU A 335 -3.16 -26.75 22.98
CA GLU A 335 -4.58 -26.65 22.70
C GLU A 335 -4.96 -25.21 22.29
N THR A 336 -5.63 -25.09 21.14
CA THR A 336 -6.20 -23.83 20.66
C THR A 336 -7.51 -23.48 21.36
N THR A 337 -7.89 -22.19 21.28
CA THR A 337 -9.21 -21.69 21.70
C THR A 337 -9.69 -20.63 20.70
N ASP A 338 -10.99 -20.37 20.68
CA ASP A 338 -11.60 -19.41 19.73
C ASP A 338 -11.66 -17.98 20.27
N SER A 339 -11.34 -17.77 21.56
CA SER A 339 -11.42 -16.45 22.17
C SER A 339 -10.29 -16.22 23.17
N CYS A 340 -9.79 -14.98 23.20
CA CYS A 340 -8.82 -14.50 24.18
C CYS A 340 -9.45 -13.65 25.30
N SER A 341 -10.76 -13.45 25.33
CA SER A 341 -11.46 -12.51 26.25
C SER A 341 -11.20 -12.73 27.74
N ASN A 342 -10.88 -13.97 28.12
CA ASN A 342 -10.66 -14.35 29.52
C ASN A 342 -9.18 -14.62 29.88
N PHE A 343 -8.25 -14.14 29.05
CA PHE A 343 -6.81 -14.43 29.25
C PHE A 343 -6.20 -13.69 30.45
N GLY A 344 -6.85 -12.61 30.90
CA GLY A 344 -6.34 -11.82 32.03
C GLY A 344 -5.16 -10.95 31.63
N SER A 345 -4.28 -10.66 32.59
CA SER A 345 -3.17 -9.73 32.36
C SER A 345 -1.99 -10.37 31.61
N LEU A 346 -1.30 -9.52 30.82
CA LEU A 346 -0.09 -9.88 30.08
C LEU A 346 1.04 -10.22 31.08
N GLN A 347 1.72 -11.35 30.86
CA GLN A 347 2.83 -11.84 31.66
C GLN A 347 4.19 -11.73 30.98
N ALA A 348 4.24 -12.05 29.69
CA ALA A 348 5.46 -11.99 28.90
C ALA A 348 5.20 -11.66 27.43
N ILE A 349 6.21 -11.10 26.78
CA ILE A 349 6.29 -10.91 25.33
C ILE A 349 7.59 -11.56 24.85
N ASN A 350 7.49 -12.53 23.95
CA ASN A 350 8.62 -13.32 23.48
C ASN A 350 8.72 -13.27 21.94
N VAL A 351 9.90 -13.00 21.42
CA VAL A 351 10.20 -13.24 20.00
C VAL A 351 10.50 -14.72 19.84
N VAL A 352 9.59 -15.46 19.21
CA VAL A 352 9.70 -16.92 19.06
C VAL A 352 10.56 -17.27 17.85
N LYS A 353 10.39 -16.52 16.77
CA LYS A 353 11.11 -16.79 15.51
C LYS A 353 11.44 -15.49 14.79
N ARG A 354 12.70 -15.36 14.36
CA ARG A 354 13.19 -14.28 13.52
C ARG A 354 13.97 -14.86 12.36
N ASN A 355 13.91 -14.25 11.18
CA ASN A 355 14.68 -14.68 10.02
C ASN A 355 16.03 -13.92 9.88
N GLN A 356 16.83 -14.27 8.87
CA GLN A 356 18.14 -13.66 8.62
C GLN A 356 18.07 -12.18 8.27
N SER A 357 16.94 -11.71 7.75
CA SER A 357 16.68 -10.29 7.46
C SER A 357 16.20 -9.53 8.70
N GLY A 358 16.29 -10.08 9.90
CA GLY A 358 15.85 -9.45 11.14
C GLY A 358 14.34 -9.33 11.32
N VAL A 359 13.55 -9.94 10.43
CA VAL A 359 12.08 -9.92 10.52
C VAL A 359 11.61 -10.85 11.61
N ILE A 360 10.74 -10.36 12.50
CA ILE A 360 10.02 -11.22 13.45
C ILE A 360 8.95 -11.99 12.66
N LEU A 361 9.08 -13.31 12.57
CA LEU A 361 8.11 -14.18 11.93
C LEU A 361 7.02 -14.63 12.88
N GLU A 362 7.34 -14.72 14.17
CA GLU A 362 6.36 -15.07 15.21
C GLU A 362 6.71 -14.35 16.52
N LEU A 363 5.72 -13.62 17.02
CA LEU A 363 5.73 -12.99 18.35
C LEU A 363 4.70 -13.71 19.24
N GLU A 364 5.07 -14.01 20.48
CA GLU A 364 4.17 -14.60 21.46
C GLU A 364 3.89 -13.61 22.58
N LEU A 365 2.62 -13.50 22.94
CA LEU A 365 2.15 -12.81 24.13
C LEU A 365 1.60 -13.86 25.11
N GLU A 366 2.24 -14.03 26.26
CA GLU A 366 1.77 -14.90 27.33
C GLU A 366 0.89 -14.10 28.29
N PHE A 367 -0.26 -14.64 28.58
CA PHE A 367 -1.23 -14.08 29.53
C PHE A 367 -1.42 -15.01 30.73
N GLN A 368 -2.08 -14.53 31.79
CA GLN A 368 -2.35 -15.31 32.99
C GLN A 368 -3.07 -16.63 32.69
N ASN A 369 -4.00 -16.65 31.72
CA ASN A 369 -4.86 -17.80 31.42
C ASN A 369 -4.84 -18.16 29.92
N GLY A 370 -3.77 -17.88 29.20
CA GLY A 370 -3.66 -18.20 27.78
C GLY A 370 -2.42 -17.63 27.11
N ALA A 371 -2.29 -17.87 25.83
CA ALA A 371 -1.24 -17.28 25.01
C ALA A 371 -1.77 -16.90 23.63
N VAL A 372 -1.13 -15.94 22.99
CA VAL A 372 -1.43 -15.47 21.64
C VAL A 372 -0.16 -15.53 20.80
N SER A 373 -0.20 -16.24 19.67
CA SER A 373 0.83 -16.17 18.64
C SER A 373 0.40 -15.16 17.59
N VAL A 374 1.29 -14.24 17.25
CA VAL A 374 1.07 -13.15 16.30
C VAL A 374 2.10 -13.23 15.17
N GLN A 375 1.62 -13.25 13.94
CA GLN A 375 2.40 -13.12 12.72
C GLN A 375 2.06 -11.80 12.03
N SER A 376 2.79 -11.44 10.97
CA SER A 376 2.70 -10.17 10.24
C SER A 376 3.20 -8.97 11.05
N GLU A 377 4.04 -8.19 10.40
CA GLU A 377 4.65 -6.99 10.99
C GLU A 377 3.60 -5.96 11.43
N TYR A 378 2.54 -5.79 10.64
CA TYR A 378 1.48 -4.81 10.96
C TYR A 378 0.71 -5.20 12.23
N ASN A 379 0.36 -6.49 12.39
CA ASN A 379 -0.32 -6.96 13.59
C ASN A 379 0.54 -6.75 14.83
N MET A 380 1.84 -7.07 14.75
CA MET A 380 2.77 -6.84 15.86
C MET A 380 2.86 -5.37 16.24
N ARG A 381 3.00 -4.49 15.24
CA ARG A 381 3.07 -3.03 15.45
C ARG A 381 1.80 -2.47 16.08
N ALA A 382 0.63 -2.90 15.61
CA ALA A 382 -0.67 -2.44 16.12
C ALA A 382 -0.94 -2.94 17.54
N ILE A 383 -0.72 -4.23 17.80
CA ILE A 383 -0.95 -4.84 19.11
C ILE A 383 -0.01 -4.23 20.17
N LEU A 384 1.28 -4.16 19.89
CA LEU A 384 2.27 -3.55 20.79
C LEU A 384 2.05 -2.04 20.95
N GLY A 385 1.44 -1.41 19.94
CA GLY A 385 1.03 -0.01 19.95
C GLY A 385 0.21 0.40 21.16
N CYS A 386 -0.64 -0.49 21.67
CA CYS A 386 -1.44 -0.25 22.88
C CYS A 386 -0.59 0.11 24.10
N GLY A 387 0.64 -0.41 24.16
CA GLY A 387 1.56 -0.18 25.28
C GLY A 387 2.43 1.06 25.15
N ILE A 388 2.52 1.69 23.99
CA ILE A 388 3.44 2.81 23.74
C ILE A 388 3.20 3.95 24.75
N THR A 389 4.29 4.43 25.32
CA THR A 389 4.27 5.65 26.15
C THR A 389 4.69 6.86 25.29
N ASN A 390 5.78 6.72 24.56
CA ASN A 390 6.33 7.75 23.67
C ASN A 390 7.44 7.13 22.80
N ILE A 391 7.60 7.54 21.56
CA ILE A 391 8.70 7.09 20.70
C ILE A 391 9.80 8.14 20.72
N ASN A 392 10.99 7.77 21.20
CA ASN A 392 12.18 8.63 21.15
C ASN A 392 13.00 8.28 19.91
N LEU A 393 13.29 9.29 19.09
CA LEU A 393 13.99 9.15 17.83
C LEU A 393 15.51 9.38 17.96
N LEU A 394 16.28 8.99 16.96
CA LEU A 394 17.73 9.11 16.94
C LEU A 394 18.24 10.54 17.12
N ASP A 395 17.51 11.52 16.62
CA ASP A 395 17.86 12.96 16.72
C ASP A 395 17.51 13.59 18.10
N GLY A 396 17.03 12.78 19.04
CA GLY A 396 16.61 13.21 20.37
C GLY A 396 15.20 13.79 20.43
N SER A 397 14.48 13.88 19.32
CA SER A 397 13.06 14.25 19.32
C SER A 397 12.18 13.11 19.78
N SER A 398 10.95 13.42 20.19
CA SER A 398 9.95 12.45 20.58
C SER A 398 8.65 12.67 19.80
N VAL A 399 7.96 11.57 19.49
CA VAL A 399 6.68 11.59 18.79
C VAL A 399 5.67 10.70 19.49
N GLU A 400 4.40 11.10 19.47
CA GLU A 400 3.28 10.26 19.91
C GLU A 400 2.79 9.43 18.72
N MET A 401 2.63 8.14 18.92
CA MET A 401 2.14 7.20 17.91
C MET A 401 1.25 6.14 18.56
N SER A 402 0.23 5.70 17.86
CA SER A 402 -0.66 4.61 18.26
C SER A 402 -0.21 3.23 17.75
N ILE A 403 0.78 3.21 16.87
CA ILE A 403 1.37 2.01 16.27
C ILE A 403 2.90 2.15 16.30
N LEU A 404 3.64 1.06 16.49
CA LEU A 404 5.11 1.12 16.44
C LEU A 404 5.59 1.58 15.04
N PRO A 405 6.69 2.35 14.94
CA PRO A 405 7.23 2.80 13.67
C PRO A 405 7.55 1.65 12.70
N SER A 406 8.03 0.52 13.21
CA SER A 406 8.33 -0.70 12.47
C SER A 406 8.21 -1.93 13.37
N ALA A 407 8.34 -3.13 12.81
CA ALA A 407 8.46 -4.39 13.56
C ALA A 407 9.92 -4.89 13.70
N TYR A 408 10.92 -4.10 13.29
CA TYR A 408 12.35 -4.44 13.48
C TYR A 408 12.79 -3.99 14.86
N ILE A 409 12.45 -4.79 15.86
CA ILE A 409 12.55 -4.46 17.28
C ILE A 409 13.23 -5.56 18.09
N SER A 410 13.91 -5.17 19.16
CA SER A 410 14.26 -6.03 20.28
C SER A 410 13.46 -5.61 21.50
N ILE A 411 12.93 -6.58 22.23
CA ILE A 411 12.05 -6.37 23.38
C ILE A 411 12.71 -6.95 24.64
N GLN A 412 12.79 -6.16 25.71
CA GLN A 412 13.39 -6.57 26.97
C GLN A 412 12.47 -6.24 28.14
N ALA A 413 12.09 -7.25 28.93
CA ALA A 413 11.37 -7.05 30.16
C ALA A 413 12.20 -6.28 31.19
N LYS A 414 11.64 -5.24 31.83
CA LYS A 414 12.33 -4.43 32.85
C LYS A 414 12.14 -4.95 34.27
N GLY A 415 11.32 -5.97 34.47
CA GLY A 415 11.02 -6.56 35.80
C GLY A 415 10.02 -5.77 36.64
N ASP A 416 9.51 -4.64 36.14
CA ASP A 416 8.46 -3.82 36.76
C ASP A 416 7.10 -3.93 36.02
N GLY A 417 6.96 -4.92 35.15
CA GLY A 417 5.78 -5.10 34.29
C GLY A 417 5.80 -4.27 33.00
N THR A 418 6.88 -3.51 32.74
CA THR A 418 7.10 -2.77 31.50
C THR A 418 8.17 -3.43 30.63
N TYR A 419 8.22 -3.05 29.36
CA TYR A 419 9.18 -3.58 28.39
C TYR A 419 9.94 -2.44 27.72
N ALA A 420 11.27 -2.51 27.73
CA ALA A 420 12.10 -1.64 26.91
C ALA A 420 12.13 -2.18 25.48
N VAL A 421 11.88 -1.32 24.51
CA VAL A 421 11.94 -1.64 23.08
C VAL A 421 12.97 -0.77 22.40
N LEU A 422 13.91 -1.41 21.71
CA LEU A 422 14.84 -0.79 20.76
C LEU A 422 14.39 -1.17 19.35
N GLY A 423 14.24 -0.20 18.48
CA GLY A 423 13.78 -0.42 17.14
C GLY A 423 14.50 0.43 16.10
N GLY A 424 14.26 0.11 14.84
CA GLY A 424 14.80 0.89 13.73
C GLY A 424 13.92 0.82 12.49
N GLY A 425 14.01 1.85 11.67
CA GLY A 425 13.21 1.98 10.46
C GLY A 425 11.82 2.57 10.70
N TYR A 426 11.14 2.91 9.60
CA TYR A 426 9.78 3.44 9.57
C TYR A 426 9.02 2.89 8.36
N GLY A 427 7.97 2.13 8.62
CA GLY A 427 7.15 1.41 7.66
C GLY A 427 7.29 -0.11 7.79
N HIS A 428 6.74 -0.84 6.81
CA HIS A 428 6.74 -2.32 6.82
C HIS A 428 8.11 -2.95 6.54
N GLY A 429 9.03 -2.22 5.91
CA GLY A 429 10.40 -2.65 5.70
C GLY A 429 10.64 -3.58 4.51
N ILE A 430 9.66 -3.83 3.65
CA ILE A 430 9.72 -4.79 2.53
C ILE A 430 9.81 -4.04 1.21
N GLY A 431 10.71 -4.46 0.32
CA GLY A 431 10.95 -3.81 -0.97
C GLY A 431 11.81 -2.54 -0.83
N MET A 432 11.47 -1.46 -1.53
CA MET A 432 12.33 -0.26 -1.62
C MET A 432 12.17 0.67 -0.42
N SER A 433 13.28 0.99 0.27
CA SER A 433 13.35 2.14 1.17
C SER A 433 13.39 3.43 0.36
N GLN A 434 12.41 4.33 0.56
CA GLN A 434 12.34 5.63 -0.13
C GLN A 434 13.55 6.51 0.22
N ASN A 435 13.92 6.56 1.50
CA ASN A 435 15.13 7.27 1.93
C ASN A 435 16.41 6.55 1.46
N GLY A 436 16.41 5.22 1.42
CA GLY A 436 17.51 4.43 0.83
C GLY A 436 17.71 4.76 -0.65
N ALA A 437 16.62 4.85 -1.43
CA ALA A 437 16.66 5.27 -2.83
C ALA A 437 17.23 6.69 -2.99
N GLN A 438 16.81 7.64 -2.13
CA GLN A 438 17.37 9.00 -2.10
C GLN A 438 18.89 8.98 -1.85
N LYS A 439 19.35 8.20 -0.87
CA LYS A 439 20.79 8.10 -0.54
C LYS A 439 21.58 7.47 -1.68
N LEU A 440 21.06 6.43 -2.32
CA LEU A 440 21.69 5.79 -3.48
C LEU A 440 21.76 6.74 -4.68
N CYS A 441 20.70 7.53 -4.93
CA CYS A 441 20.72 8.60 -5.92
C CYS A 441 21.84 9.59 -5.64
N GLY A 442 22.02 10.01 -4.37
CA GLY A 442 23.13 10.87 -3.93
C GLY A 442 24.52 10.24 -4.13
N GLN A 443 24.62 8.91 -4.20
CA GLN A 443 25.86 8.17 -4.54
C GLN A 443 26.07 8.01 -6.06
N GLY A 444 25.19 8.56 -6.90
CA GLY A 444 25.27 8.48 -8.35
C GLY A 444 24.69 7.21 -8.96
N PHE A 445 23.82 6.51 -8.25
CA PHE A 445 23.05 5.40 -8.83
C PHE A 445 21.93 6.00 -9.70
N ASP A 446 21.76 5.46 -10.92
CA ASP A 446 20.59 5.70 -11.73
C ASP A 446 19.38 4.89 -11.20
N TYR A 447 18.18 5.23 -11.66
CA TYR A 447 16.95 4.59 -11.18
C TYR A 447 16.92 3.07 -11.43
N LYS A 448 17.55 2.58 -12.51
CA LYS A 448 17.62 1.14 -12.83
C LYS A 448 18.47 0.39 -11.81
N ARG A 449 19.59 0.98 -11.42
CA ARG A 449 20.45 0.40 -10.37
C ARG A 449 19.76 0.48 -9.00
N ILE A 450 19.00 1.55 -8.71
CA ILE A 450 18.22 1.67 -7.48
C ILE A 450 17.16 0.57 -7.44
N LEU A 451 16.40 0.36 -8.51
CA LEU A 451 15.40 -0.69 -8.60
C LEU A 451 16.01 -2.08 -8.41
N ASN A 452 17.07 -2.41 -9.15
CA ASN A 452 17.77 -3.69 -9.01
C ASN A 452 18.42 -3.91 -7.64
N TYR A 453 18.71 -2.84 -6.90
CA TYR A 453 19.22 -2.92 -5.54
C TYR A 453 18.17 -3.50 -4.58
N PHE A 454 16.93 -3.08 -4.71
CA PHE A 454 15.84 -3.45 -3.80
C PHE A 454 14.97 -4.62 -4.30
N TYR A 455 14.87 -4.82 -5.64
CA TYR A 455 14.09 -5.89 -6.24
C TYR A 455 15.01 -6.75 -7.10
N GLN A 456 15.42 -7.87 -6.54
CA GLN A 456 16.41 -8.72 -7.18
C GLN A 456 15.78 -9.62 -8.24
N ASP A 457 16.56 -9.97 -9.26
CA ASP A 457 16.13 -10.85 -10.36
C ASP A 457 14.90 -10.32 -11.14
N THR A 458 14.69 -8.99 -11.13
CA THR A 458 13.60 -8.33 -11.86
C THR A 458 14.08 -7.70 -13.16
N GLU A 459 13.13 -7.52 -14.09
CA GLU A 459 13.36 -6.87 -15.36
C GLU A 459 12.48 -5.63 -15.49
N LEU A 460 13.01 -4.57 -16.13
CA LEU A 460 12.24 -3.39 -16.48
C LEU A 460 11.50 -3.67 -17.80
N THR A 461 10.16 -3.62 -17.75
CA THR A 461 9.26 -3.97 -18.84
C THR A 461 8.38 -2.77 -19.20
N GLU A 462 7.92 -2.71 -20.46
CA GLU A 462 7.02 -1.66 -20.95
C GLU A 462 5.57 -2.16 -20.98
N LEU A 463 4.65 -1.45 -20.29
CA LEU A 463 3.20 -1.72 -20.34
C LEU A 463 2.62 -1.43 -21.73
N TYR A 464 3.08 -0.32 -22.34
CA TYR A 464 2.58 0.14 -23.63
C TYR A 464 3.54 -0.32 -24.72
N GLN A 465 3.38 -1.54 -25.22
CA GLN A 465 4.13 -2.00 -26.38
C GLN A 465 3.71 -1.16 -27.60
N PRO A 466 4.66 -0.64 -28.42
CA PRO A 466 4.29 -0.06 -29.69
C PRO A 466 3.56 -1.12 -30.51
N GLN A 467 2.33 -0.83 -30.92
CA GLN A 467 1.63 -1.69 -31.87
C GLN A 467 2.54 -1.83 -33.08
N ASN A 468 3.10 -3.02 -33.28
CA ASN A 468 3.77 -3.36 -34.54
C ASN A 468 2.70 -3.32 -35.64
N THR A 469 2.53 -2.15 -36.25
CA THR A 469 1.87 -2.05 -37.53
C THR A 469 2.80 -2.73 -38.55
N THR A 470 2.73 -4.05 -38.64
CA THR A 470 3.15 -4.77 -39.83
C THR A 470 2.27 -4.25 -40.96
N LYS A 471 2.78 -3.24 -41.70
CA LYS A 471 2.30 -3.00 -43.04
C LYS A 471 2.54 -4.30 -43.81
N GLU A 472 1.48 -5.08 -44.04
CA GLU A 472 1.48 -6.00 -45.16
C GLU A 472 1.70 -5.15 -46.42
N GLU A 473 2.96 -5.11 -46.89
CA GLU A 473 3.22 -4.71 -48.24
C GLU A 473 2.57 -5.76 -49.13
N GLY A 474 1.39 -5.42 -49.67
CA GLY A 474 0.74 -6.17 -50.72
C GLY A 474 1.67 -6.24 -51.89
N GLY A 475 2.27 -7.42 -52.08
CA GLY A 475 2.93 -7.79 -53.35
C GLY A 475 1.90 -8.01 -54.41
N ALA A 476 2.08 -7.34 -55.52
CA ALA A 476 1.33 -7.45 -56.76
C ALA A 476 1.38 -8.86 -57.37
#